data_af12cdb11834f190898022075b39b194
#
_entry.id   af12cdb11834f190898022075b39b194
#
_cell.length_a   1.000
_cell.length_b   1.000
_cell.length_c   1.000
_cell.angle_alpha   90.00
_cell.angle_beta   90.00
_cell.angle_gamma   90.00
#
_symmetry.space_group_name_H-M   'P 1'
#
loop_
_entity.id
_entity.type
_entity.pdbx_description
1 polymer ?
#
loop_
_entity_poly.entity_id
_entity_poly.type
_entity_poly.pdbx_seq_one_letter_code
_entity_poly.pdbx_strand_id
1 'polypeptide(L)'
;MDTKSEWRPVDTSEMISNKVLRGLYSFIQPYAEKRMGFDAIAKICNDVKATNVKTSVEFIKTLLSQMAVDVEFDAGLVEQLRQVEGPVVFAANHPYGCIDSMALMLLMEKVRSDGWKMLANKVLRSIEELQ
;
A
#
# COMPACT_ATOMS: atom_id res chain seq x y z
N MET A 1 -0.34 13.52 -26.45
CA MET A 1 0.55 13.60 -25.27
C MET A 1 -0.34 13.38 -24.05
N ASP A 2 -0.56 12.10 -23.68
CA ASP A 2 -1.31 11.78 -22.49
C ASP A 2 -0.49 12.16 -21.27
N THR A 3 -0.90 13.20 -20.59
CA THR A 3 -0.43 13.50 -19.25
C THR A 3 -0.91 12.34 -18.36
N LYS A 4 -0.04 11.33 -18.15
CA LYS A 4 -0.24 10.35 -17.10
C LYS A 4 -0.60 11.14 -15.85
N SER A 5 -1.82 10.96 -15.36
CA SER A 5 -2.29 11.65 -14.16
C SER A 5 -1.31 11.32 -13.03
N GLU A 6 -0.61 12.33 -12.55
CA GLU A 6 0.24 12.20 -11.38
C GLU A 6 -0.63 11.64 -10.25
N TRP A 7 -0.24 10.49 -9.71
CA TRP A 7 -0.95 9.93 -8.56
C TRP A 7 -0.88 10.94 -7.41
N ARG A 8 -2.04 11.33 -6.94
CA ARG A 8 -2.15 12.19 -5.76
C ARG A 8 -2.57 11.33 -4.57
N PRO A 9 -1.98 11.57 -3.41
CA PRO A 9 -2.49 10.99 -2.17
C PRO A 9 -3.97 11.26 -2.07
N VAL A 10 -4.67 10.34 -1.46
CA VAL A 10 -6.11 10.41 -1.25
C VAL A 10 -6.48 11.78 -0.70
N ASP A 11 -7.52 12.37 -1.26
CA ASP A 11 -8.13 13.55 -0.67
C ASP A 11 -8.68 13.18 0.71
N THR A 12 -7.88 13.47 1.74
CA THR A 12 -8.22 13.15 3.12
C THR A 12 -9.48 13.86 3.58
N SER A 13 -9.93 14.91 2.87
CA SER A 13 -11.19 15.59 3.14
C SER A 13 -12.41 14.71 2.87
N GLU A 14 -12.31 13.74 1.97
CA GLU A 14 -13.40 12.79 1.70
C GLU A 14 -13.69 11.84 2.87
N MET A 15 -12.74 11.68 3.78
CA MET A 15 -12.92 10.89 5.00
C MET A 15 -13.85 11.60 6.01
N ILE A 16 -14.10 12.89 5.81
CA ILE A 16 -14.93 13.70 6.71
C ILE A 16 -16.36 13.77 6.14
N SER A 17 -17.30 13.10 6.80
CA SER A 17 -18.70 13.04 6.38
C SER A 17 -19.43 14.39 6.53
N ASN A 18 -19.05 15.21 7.51
CA ASN A 18 -19.67 16.48 7.78
C ASN A 18 -19.14 17.57 6.83
N LYS A 19 -20.01 18.16 6.00
CA LYS A 19 -19.66 19.16 5.00
C LYS A 19 -18.99 20.42 5.57
N VAL A 20 -19.42 20.88 6.75
CA VAL A 20 -18.86 22.07 7.40
C VAL A 20 -17.44 21.79 7.91
N LEU A 21 -17.26 20.64 8.57
CA LEU A 21 -15.94 20.21 9.03
C LEU A 21 -14.99 19.94 7.86
N ARG A 22 -15.49 19.39 6.75
CA ARG A 22 -14.73 19.20 5.52
C ARG A 22 -14.24 20.53 4.96
N GLY A 23 -15.10 21.56 4.92
CA GLY A 23 -14.71 22.90 4.48
C GLY A 23 -13.64 23.53 5.37
N LEU A 24 -13.74 23.38 6.69
CA LEU A 24 -12.71 23.84 7.63
C LEU A 24 -11.39 23.05 7.45
N TYR A 25 -11.49 21.74 7.28
CA TYR A 25 -10.33 20.88 7.09
C TYR A 25 -9.56 21.20 5.80
N SER A 26 -10.24 21.60 4.74
CA SER A 26 -9.60 21.92 3.46
C SER A 26 -8.55 23.04 3.56
N PHE A 27 -8.67 23.95 4.54
CA PHE A 27 -7.66 24.98 4.78
C PHE A 27 -6.37 24.44 5.41
N ILE A 28 -6.47 23.41 6.26
CA ILE A 28 -5.32 22.82 6.94
C ILE A 28 -4.80 21.55 6.25
N GLN A 29 -5.58 21.00 5.32
CA GLN A 29 -5.29 19.76 4.61
C GLN A 29 -3.89 19.75 3.97
N PRO A 30 -3.46 20.77 3.18
CA PRO A 30 -2.13 20.74 2.56
C PRO A 30 -1.00 20.69 3.59
N TYR A 31 -1.17 21.36 4.71
CA TYR A 31 -0.19 21.34 5.80
C TYR A 31 -0.17 19.97 6.51
N ALA A 32 -1.34 19.40 6.77
CA ALA A 32 -1.47 18.09 7.40
C ALA A 32 -0.89 16.99 6.51
N GLU A 33 -1.21 16.99 5.23
CA GLU A 33 -0.70 16.00 4.25
C GLU A 33 0.82 16.08 4.10
N LYS A 34 1.38 17.28 4.02
CA LYS A 34 2.83 17.48 3.99
C LYS A 34 3.51 16.97 5.27
N ARG A 35 2.90 17.24 6.44
CA ARG A 35 3.47 16.77 7.73
C ARG A 35 3.35 15.25 7.90
N MET A 36 2.35 14.63 7.30
CA MET A 36 2.20 13.17 7.26
C MET A 36 3.07 12.49 6.20
N GLY A 37 3.83 13.24 5.40
CA GLY A 37 4.75 12.70 4.41
C GLY A 37 4.07 12.15 3.15
N PHE A 38 2.82 12.52 2.88
CA PHE A 38 2.11 12.04 1.69
C PHE A 38 2.79 12.47 0.39
N ASP A 39 3.40 13.65 0.36
CA ASP A 39 4.16 14.12 -0.81
C ASP A 39 5.34 13.20 -1.13
N ALA A 40 6.06 12.73 -0.08
CA ALA A 40 7.18 11.81 -0.25
C ALA A 40 6.70 10.44 -0.78
N ILE A 41 5.60 9.92 -0.23
CA ILE A 41 5.00 8.67 -0.68
C ILE A 41 4.50 8.80 -2.11
N ALA A 42 3.81 9.91 -2.44
CA ALA A 42 3.33 10.17 -3.80
C ALA A 42 4.48 10.20 -4.81
N LYS A 43 5.57 10.87 -4.47
CA LYS A 43 6.76 10.93 -5.31
C LYS A 43 7.33 9.51 -5.55
N ILE A 44 7.54 8.74 -4.50
CA ILE A 44 8.07 7.37 -4.61
C ILE A 44 7.15 6.51 -5.48
N CYS A 45 5.84 6.57 -5.27
CA CYS A 45 4.87 5.82 -6.09
C CYS A 45 4.93 6.22 -7.56
N ASN A 46 5.03 7.52 -7.87
CA ASN A 46 5.15 8.00 -9.24
C ASN A 46 6.48 7.58 -9.89
N ASP A 47 7.58 7.62 -9.14
CA ASP A 47 8.90 7.16 -9.60
C ASP A 47 8.85 5.64 -9.91
N VAL A 48 8.21 4.83 -9.07
CA VAL A 48 8.02 3.40 -9.32
C VAL A 48 7.13 3.14 -10.55
N LYS A 49 6.03 3.89 -10.70
CA LYS A 49 5.16 3.79 -11.90
C LYS A 49 5.91 4.10 -13.19
N ALA A 50 6.88 5.02 -13.15
CA ALA A 50 7.72 5.36 -14.30
C ALA A 50 8.64 4.21 -14.74
N THR A 51 8.90 3.23 -13.89
CA THR A 51 9.77 2.07 -14.20
C THR A 51 9.08 0.95 -14.98
N ASN A 52 7.81 1.13 -15.40
CA ASN A 52 7.03 0.13 -16.15
C ASN A 52 6.92 -1.24 -15.43
N VAL A 53 6.76 -1.25 -14.12
CA VAL A 53 6.45 -2.48 -13.37
C VAL A 53 5.17 -3.14 -13.90
N LYS A 54 5.19 -4.46 -14.03
CA LYS A 54 4.12 -5.23 -14.68
C LYS A 54 3.20 -5.93 -13.70
N THR A 55 3.67 -6.14 -12.47
CA THR A 55 2.91 -6.89 -11.46
C THR A 55 2.89 -6.14 -10.14
N SER A 56 1.85 -6.39 -9.33
CA SER A 56 1.74 -5.85 -7.97
C SER A 56 2.95 -6.22 -7.10
N VAL A 57 3.48 -7.43 -7.28
CA VAL A 57 4.66 -7.91 -6.55
C VAL A 57 5.92 -7.11 -6.91
N GLU A 58 6.15 -6.87 -8.20
CA GLU A 58 7.27 -6.04 -8.66
C GLU A 58 7.11 -4.59 -8.16
N PHE A 59 5.90 -4.05 -8.22
CA PHE A 59 5.60 -2.73 -7.70
C PHE A 59 5.96 -2.62 -6.22
N ILE A 60 5.48 -3.56 -5.39
CA ILE A 60 5.76 -3.57 -3.95
C ILE A 60 7.25 -3.70 -3.67
N LYS A 61 7.95 -4.61 -4.33
CA LYS A 61 9.39 -4.81 -4.15
C LYS A 61 10.18 -3.55 -4.52
N THR A 62 9.84 -2.92 -5.64
CA THR A 62 10.50 -1.69 -6.09
C THR A 62 10.23 -0.54 -5.11
N LEU A 63 8.99 -0.43 -4.63
CA LEU A 63 8.60 0.59 -3.67
C LEU A 63 9.37 0.44 -2.34
N LEU A 64 9.40 -0.77 -1.78
CA LEU A 64 10.15 -1.06 -0.55
C LEU A 64 11.65 -0.80 -0.72
N SER A 65 12.23 -1.18 -1.87
CA SER A 65 13.64 -0.90 -2.18
C SER A 65 13.93 0.60 -2.21
N GLN A 66 13.07 1.42 -2.81
CA GLN A 66 13.23 2.88 -2.80
C GLN A 66 13.07 3.49 -1.41
N MET A 67 12.34 2.84 -0.52
CA MET A 67 12.22 3.22 0.88
C MET A 67 13.38 2.68 1.75
N ALA A 68 14.36 2.00 1.15
CA ALA A 68 15.45 1.30 1.84
C ALA A 68 14.94 0.28 2.87
N VAL A 69 13.82 -0.37 2.58
CA VAL A 69 13.23 -1.42 3.40
C VAL A 69 13.50 -2.78 2.77
N ASP A 70 14.15 -3.65 3.52
CA ASP A 70 14.32 -5.06 3.18
C ASP A 70 13.36 -5.92 4.02
N VAL A 71 12.74 -6.91 3.39
CA VAL A 71 11.77 -7.79 4.03
C VAL A 71 12.28 -9.21 3.99
N GLU A 72 12.63 -9.73 5.15
CA GLU A 72 13.08 -11.09 5.34
C GLU A 72 11.96 -11.96 5.93
N PHE A 73 11.86 -13.18 5.46
CA PHE A 73 10.93 -14.18 5.98
C PHE A 73 11.71 -15.42 6.42
N ASP A 74 11.35 -15.94 7.57
CA ASP A 74 11.84 -17.24 8.00
C ASP A 74 11.37 -18.34 7.03
N ALA A 75 12.32 -19.03 6.40
CA ALA A 75 12.03 -20.03 5.39
C ALA A 75 11.25 -21.23 5.96
N GLY A 76 11.56 -21.63 7.20
CA GLY A 76 10.85 -22.72 7.88
C GLY A 76 9.40 -22.36 8.16
N LEU A 77 9.13 -21.12 8.59
CA LEU A 77 7.79 -20.64 8.79
C LEU A 77 7.00 -20.57 7.47
N VAL A 78 7.62 -20.06 6.40
CA VAL A 78 6.97 -20.00 5.08
C VAL A 78 6.57 -21.41 4.62
N GLU A 79 7.43 -22.38 4.80
CA GLU A 79 7.13 -23.77 4.43
C GLU A 79 6.01 -24.37 5.28
N GLN A 80 6.01 -24.14 6.57
CA GLN A 80 4.90 -24.56 7.45
C GLN A 80 3.56 -23.93 7.02
N LEU A 81 3.56 -22.66 6.66
CA LEU A 81 2.35 -21.95 6.21
C LEU A 81 1.84 -22.50 4.87
N ARG A 82 2.72 -22.94 3.98
CA ARG A 82 2.34 -23.58 2.72
C ARG A 82 1.61 -24.90 2.91
N GLN A 83 1.94 -25.62 3.96
CA GLN A 83 1.34 -26.93 4.28
C GLN A 83 -0.04 -26.81 4.93
N VAL A 84 -0.45 -25.62 5.34
CA VAL A 84 -1.79 -25.42 5.93
C VAL A 84 -2.83 -25.51 4.83
N GLU A 85 -3.70 -26.52 4.93
CA GLU A 85 -4.80 -26.73 3.99
C GLU A 85 -6.07 -25.97 4.39
N GLY A 86 -6.92 -25.70 3.40
CA GLY A 86 -8.23 -25.06 3.61
C GLY A 86 -8.17 -23.54 3.73
N PRO A 87 -9.30 -22.90 4.07
CA PRO A 87 -9.39 -21.47 4.26
C PRO A 87 -8.60 -21.02 5.49
N VAL A 88 -7.78 -19.97 5.33
CA VAL A 88 -6.95 -19.40 6.39
C VAL A 88 -7.16 -17.91 6.47
N VAL A 89 -7.20 -17.37 7.67
CA VAL A 89 -7.18 -15.92 7.93
C VAL A 89 -5.85 -15.57 8.55
N PHE A 90 -5.11 -14.68 7.87
CA PHE A 90 -3.88 -14.10 8.39
C PHE A 90 -4.21 -12.79 9.09
N ALA A 91 -3.80 -12.65 10.33
CA ALA A 91 -3.91 -11.42 11.10
C ALA A 91 -2.54 -10.99 11.58
N ALA A 92 -2.22 -9.72 11.41
CA ALA A 92 -0.95 -9.13 11.84
C ALA A 92 -1.21 -7.79 12.53
N ASN A 93 -0.34 -7.43 13.47
CA ASN A 93 -0.27 -6.07 13.96
C ASN A 93 0.22 -5.14 12.82
N HIS A 94 -0.09 -3.86 12.94
CA HIS A 94 0.10 -2.89 11.85
C HIS A 94 0.75 -1.58 12.33
N PRO A 95 1.92 -1.66 13.02
CA PRO A 95 2.55 -0.49 13.63
C PRO A 95 3.21 0.46 12.62
N TYR A 96 3.64 -0.05 11.46
CA TYR A 96 4.36 0.73 10.43
C TYR A 96 3.49 1.07 9.22
N GLY A 97 2.17 0.95 9.33
CA GLY A 97 1.24 1.34 8.29
C GLY A 97 1.39 0.55 6.99
N CYS A 98 1.59 1.23 5.87
CA CYS A 98 1.62 0.58 4.56
C CYS A 98 2.76 -0.43 4.39
N ILE A 99 3.87 -0.29 5.11
CA ILE A 99 5.01 -1.22 5.04
C ILE A 99 4.61 -2.62 5.49
N ASP A 100 3.88 -2.73 6.61
CA ASP A 100 3.41 -4.03 7.10
C ASP A 100 2.47 -4.70 6.11
N SER A 101 1.58 -3.91 5.50
CA SER A 101 0.66 -4.42 4.49
C SER A 101 1.41 -4.95 3.28
N MET A 102 2.44 -4.25 2.81
CA MET A 102 3.28 -4.69 1.70
C MET A 102 4.05 -5.96 2.04
N ALA A 103 4.62 -6.04 3.25
CA ALA A 103 5.31 -7.25 3.73
C ALA A 103 4.34 -8.43 3.78
N LEU A 104 3.12 -8.23 4.29
CA LEU A 104 2.10 -9.27 4.31
C LEU A 104 1.71 -9.72 2.91
N MET A 105 1.56 -8.81 1.96
CA MET A 105 1.28 -9.16 0.55
C MET A 105 2.41 -10.01 -0.05
N LEU A 106 3.67 -9.65 0.21
CA LEU A 106 4.82 -10.46 -0.24
C LEU A 106 4.87 -11.85 0.42
N LEU A 107 4.47 -11.95 1.69
CA LEU A 107 4.33 -13.23 2.37
C LEU A 107 3.24 -14.08 1.73
N MET A 108 2.07 -13.49 1.49
CA MET A 108 0.94 -14.19 0.87
C MET A 108 1.29 -14.72 -0.51
N GLU A 109 2.02 -13.95 -1.32
CA GLU A 109 2.52 -14.39 -2.62
C GLU A 109 3.47 -15.60 -2.51
N LYS A 110 4.25 -15.67 -1.45
CA LYS A 110 5.14 -16.82 -1.19
C LYS A 110 4.40 -18.07 -0.70
N VAL A 111 3.34 -17.88 0.07
CA VAL A 111 2.59 -18.97 0.74
C VAL A 111 1.44 -19.46 -0.12
N ARG A 112 0.72 -18.52 -0.74
CA ARG A 112 -0.48 -18.76 -1.55
C ARG A 112 -0.46 -17.81 -2.74
N SER A 113 0.06 -18.27 -3.88
CA SER A 113 0.21 -17.44 -5.08
C SER A 113 -1.11 -17.02 -5.73
N ASP A 114 -2.22 -17.61 -5.34
CA ASP A 114 -3.54 -17.36 -5.90
C ASP A 114 -4.64 -17.35 -4.84
N GLY A 115 -5.72 -16.70 -5.16
CA GLY A 115 -6.97 -16.78 -4.39
C GLY A 115 -6.99 -16.06 -3.04
N TRP A 116 -5.91 -15.42 -2.60
CA TRP A 116 -5.94 -14.64 -1.37
C TRP A 116 -6.56 -13.26 -1.57
N LYS A 117 -7.12 -12.72 -0.51
CA LYS A 117 -7.72 -11.38 -0.48
C LYS A 117 -7.27 -10.64 0.77
N MET A 118 -6.99 -9.36 0.62
CA MET A 118 -6.63 -8.50 1.74
C MET A 118 -7.81 -7.61 2.13
N LEU A 119 -8.12 -7.55 3.41
CA LEU A 119 -9.00 -6.54 3.96
C LEU A 119 -8.19 -5.26 4.17
N ALA A 120 -8.46 -4.26 3.37
CA ALA A 120 -7.71 -3.01 3.37
C ALA A 120 -8.62 -1.78 3.36
N ASN A 121 -8.05 -0.63 3.72
CA ASN A 121 -8.75 0.65 3.64
C ASN A 121 -9.03 1.01 2.17
N LYS A 122 -10.15 1.68 1.90
CA LYS A 122 -10.53 2.20 0.58
C LYS A 122 -9.45 3.06 -0.07
N VAL A 123 -8.60 3.69 0.72
CA VAL A 123 -7.44 4.49 0.30
C VAL A 123 -6.54 3.70 -0.66
N LEU A 124 -6.32 2.42 -0.44
CA LEU A 124 -5.47 1.60 -1.31
C LEU A 124 -6.07 1.33 -2.69
N ARG A 125 -7.37 1.57 -2.88
CA ARG A 125 -8.02 1.46 -4.20
C ARG A 125 -7.59 2.54 -5.20
N SER A 126 -6.98 3.62 -4.72
CA SER A 126 -6.41 4.65 -5.61
C SER A 126 -5.10 4.23 -6.26
N ILE A 127 -4.51 3.12 -5.80
CA ILE A 127 -3.27 2.56 -6.36
C ILE A 127 -3.65 1.38 -7.25
N GLU A 128 -3.69 1.61 -8.57
CA GLU A 128 -4.14 0.62 -9.56
C GLU A 128 -3.29 -0.66 -9.51
N GLU A 129 -2.01 -0.53 -9.23
CA GLU A 129 -1.05 -1.64 -9.17
C GLU A 129 -1.27 -2.59 -7.97
N LEU A 130 -2.16 -2.22 -7.04
CA LEU A 130 -2.53 -3.02 -5.87
C LEU A 130 -3.95 -3.63 -5.96
N GLN A 131 -4.58 -3.55 -7.13
CA GLN A 131 -5.92 -4.11 -7.38
C GLN A 131 -5.89 -5.55 -7.89
#